data_2b6b4052340ce1840214e4e74ebc3a68
#
_entry.id   2b6b4052340ce1840214e4e74ebc3a68
#
_cell.length_a   1.000
_cell.length_b   1.000
_cell.length_c   1.000
_cell.angle_alpha   90.00
_cell.angle_beta   90.00
_cell.angle_gamma   90.00
#
_symmetry.space_group_name_H-M   'P 1'
#
loop_
_entity.id
_entity.type
_entity.pdbx_description
1 polymer ?
#
loop_
_entity_poly.entity_id
_entity_poly.type
_entity_poly.pdbx_seq_one_letter_code
_entity_poly.pdbx_strand_id
1 'polypeptide(L)'
;MSNYFVHESSFIDDNVEIGDRTKIWHFCHIQSGSQIGSDCSLGQNVNISNDVIIGNHVKIQNNVSVYEGVELEEGVFCGPSCVFTNDLTPRAEFPKGHAGYKKTLVKHGASIGA
;
A
#
# COMPACT_ATOMS: atom_id res chain seq x y z
N MET A 1 13.08 0.56 -18.67
CA MET A 1 13.52 -0.60 -17.89
C MET A 1 13.29 -0.35 -16.43
N SER A 2 12.57 -1.23 -15.77
CA SER A 2 12.33 -1.05 -14.36
C SER A 2 13.60 -1.35 -13.55
N ASN A 3 13.79 -0.59 -12.49
CA ASN A 3 14.98 -0.68 -11.66
C ASN A 3 14.56 -0.82 -10.19
N TYR A 4 13.66 -1.75 -9.95
CA TYR A 4 13.15 -2.04 -8.61
C TYR A 4 13.31 -3.53 -8.34
N PHE A 5 13.20 -3.92 -7.06
CA PHE A 5 13.30 -5.31 -6.66
C PHE A 5 11.96 -5.82 -6.11
N VAL A 6 11.54 -6.98 -6.59
CA VAL A 6 10.38 -7.69 -6.05
C VAL A 6 10.83 -9.11 -5.75
N HIS A 7 10.69 -9.56 -4.50
CA HIS A 7 11.03 -10.92 -4.14
C HIS A 7 10.10 -11.89 -4.87
N GLU A 8 10.58 -13.04 -5.26
CA GLU A 8 9.83 -14.00 -6.08
C GLU A 8 8.57 -14.52 -5.41
N SER A 9 8.47 -14.46 -4.08
CA SER A 9 7.26 -14.88 -3.37
C SER A 9 6.13 -13.86 -3.44
N SER A 10 6.41 -12.65 -3.90
CA SER A 10 5.42 -11.57 -3.95
C SER A 10 4.69 -11.56 -5.28
N PHE A 11 3.43 -11.16 -5.26
CA PHE A 11 2.61 -11.11 -6.45
C PHE A 11 2.22 -9.67 -6.78
N ILE A 12 2.54 -9.25 -8.00
CA ILE A 12 2.21 -7.91 -8.49
C ILE A 12 1.18 -8.09 -9.61
N ASP A 13 -0.02 -7.54 -9.40
CA ASP A 13 -1.07 -7.59 -10.41
C ASP A 13 -0.69 -6.75 -11.63
N ASP A 14 -1.43 -6.91 -12.71
CA ASP A 14 -1.25 -6.06 -13.89
C ASP A 14 -1.60 -4.61 -13.56
N ASN A 15 -1.06 -3.68 -14.35
CA ASN A 15 -1.34 -2.24 -14.23
C ASN A 15 -0.88 -1.64 -12.89
N VAL A 16 0.19 -2.14 -12.34
CA VAL A 16 0.85 -1.57 -11.16
C VAL A 16 2.10 -0.84 -11.63
N GLU A 17 2.31 0.38 -11.13
CA GLU A 17 3.52 1.15 -11.40
C GLU A 17 4.40 1.16 -10.17
N ILE A 18 5.68 0.87 -10.35
CA ILE A 18 6.66 0.83 -9.26
C ILE A 18 7.87 1.64 -9.68
N GLY A 19 8.23 2.62 -8.86
CA GLY A 19 9.36 3.50 -9.14
C GLY A 19 10.72 2.84 -8.88
N ASP A 20 11.77 3.56 -9.27
CA ASP A 20 13.13 3.06 -9.18
C ASP A 20 13.58 2.85 -7.74
N ARG A 21 14.39 1.84 -7.51
CA ARG A 21 15.03 1.51 -6.22
C ARG A 21 14.04 1.14 -5.12
N THR A 22 12.77 0.92 -5.45
CA THR A 22 11.79 0.39 -4.51
C THR A 22 12.05 -1.10 -4.29
N LYS A 23 11.90 -1.56 -3.06
CA LYS A 23 12.10 -2.97 -2.70
C LYS A 23 10.83 -3.52 -2.09
N ILE A 24 10.36 -4.61 -2.68
CA ILE A 24 9.18 -5.33 -2.20
C ILE A 24 9.64 -6.70 -1.76
N TRP A 25 9.50 -6.98 -0.48
CA TRP A 25 10.10 -8.18 0.12
C TRP A 25 9.16 -9.38 -0.01
N HIS A 26 9.07 -10.23 1.00
CA HIS A 26 8.42 -11.54 0.89
C HIS A 26 6.91 -11.47 1.08
N PHE A 27 6.20 -12.27 0.30
CA PHE A 27 4.77 -12.53 0.47
C PHE A 27 3.89 -11.27 0.43
N CYS A 28 4.26 -10.31 -0.39
CA CYS A 28 3.46 -9.13 -0.60
C CYS A 28 2.50 -9.34 -1.76
N HIS A 29 1.37 -8.64 -1.72
CA HIS A 29 0.46 -8.61 -2.85
C HIS A 29 0.12 -7.15 -3.15
N ILE A 30 0.43 -6.71 -4.37
CA ILE A 30 0.14 -5.36 -4.83
C ILE A 30 -0.93 -5.47 -5.89
N GLN A 31 -2.10 -4.90 -5.60
CA GLN A 31 -3.25 -5.06 -6.48
C GLN A 31 -3.29 -4.01 -7.59
N SER A 32 -4.09 -4.33 -8.60
CA SER A 32 -4.15 -3.59 -9.86
C SER A 32 -4.47 -2.11 -9.68
N GLY A 33 -3.85 -1.28 -10.48
CA GLY A 33 -4.08 0.16 -10.48
C GLY A 33 -3.26 0.94 -9.47
N SER A 34 -2.54 0.25 -8.60
CA SER A 34 -1.75 0.94 -7.58
C SER A 34 -0.48 1.55 -8.16
N GLN A 35 -0.05 2.66 -7.56
CA GLN A 35 1.16 3.37 -7.96
C GLN A 35 2.07 3.49 -6.75
N ILE A 36 3.28 2.97 -6.87
CA ILE A 36 4.28 3.04 -5.80
C ILE A 36 5.46 3.85 -6.33
N GLY A 37 5.87 4.85 -5.58
CA GLY A 37 6.95 5.72 -5.98
C GLY A 37 8.32 5.06 -5.90
N SER A 38 9.35 5.88 -5.98
CA SER A 38 10.75 5.45 -5.95
C SER A 38 11.26 5.41 -4.51
N ASP A 39 12.31 4.63 -4.30
CA ASP A 39 13.02 4.55 -3.01
C ASP A 39 12.11 4.12 -1.85
N CYS A 40 11.08 3.34 -2.14
CA CYS A 40 10.19 2.79 -1.13
C CYS A 40 10.69 1.44 -0.64
N SER A 41 10.21 1.02 0.52
CA SER A 41 10.50 -0.30 1.06
C SER A 41 9.22 -0.88 1.65
N LEU A 42 8.78 -2.01 1.13
CA LEU A 42 7.62 -2.75 1.64
C LEU A 42 8.13 -4.03 2.28
N GLY A 43 7.91 -4.17 3.57
CA GLY A 43 8.36 -5.33 4.34
C GLY A 43 7.56 -6.58 4.01
N GLN A 44 7.72 -7.60 4.83
CA GLN A 44 7.09 -8.89 4.61
C GLN A 44 5.59 -8.85 4.84
N ASN A 45 4.84 -9.52 3.97
CA ASN A 45 3.39 -9.69 4.10
C ASN A 45 2.64 -8.36 4.10
N VAL A 46 3.03 -7.46 3.21
CA VAL A 46 2.33 -6.19 3.01
C VAL A 46 1.27 -6.39 1.93
N ASN A 47 0.06 -5.95 2.20
CA ASN A 47 -1.03 -5.98 1.22
C ASN A 47 -1.39 -4.57 0.79
N ILE A 48 -1.29 -4.30 -0.50
CA ILE A 48 -1.70 -3.02 -1.08
C ILE A 48 -2.89 -3.30 -1.97
N SER A 49 -4.04 -2.73 -1.60
CA SER A 49 -5.27 -2.94 -2.36
C SER A 49 -5.28 -2.16 -3.67
N ASN A 50 -6.37 -2.27 -4.42
CA ASN A 50 -6.48 -1.62 -5.72
C ASN A 50 -6.37 -0.10 -5.62
N ASP A 51 -5.75 0.51 -6.61
CA ASP A 51 -5.74 1.95 -6.81
C ASP A 51 -5.18 2.76 -5.64
N VAL A 52 -4.30 2.17 -4.85
CA VAL A 52 -3.60 2.86 -3.78
C VAL A 52 -2.47 3.69 -4.37
N ILE A 53 -2.25 4.89 -3.85
CA ILE A 53 -1.17 5.76 -4.29
C ILE A 53 -0.16 5.92 -3.16
N ILE A 54 1.09 5.56 -3.45
CA ILE A 54 2.19 5.63 -2.48
C ILE A 54 3.29 6.50 -3.09
N GLY A 55 3.63 7.59 -2.41
CA GLY A 55 4.66 8.51 -2.86
C GLY A 55 6.07 7.94 -2.73
N ASN A 56 7.06 8.79 -2.96
CA ASN A 56 8.47 8.38 -2.88
C ASN A 56 8.92 8.26 -1.42
N HIS A 57 9.95 7.47 -1.18
CA HIS A 57 10.58 7.35 0.13
C HIS A 57 9.62 6.91 1.24
N VAL A 58 8.62 6.12 0.91
CA VAL A 58 7.70 5.57 1.89
C VAL A 58 8.24 4.24 2.40
N LYS A 59 8.16 4.05 3.72
CA LYS A 59 8.59 2.80 4.32
C LYS A 59 7.41 2.14 5.02
N ILE A 60 7.07 0.93 4.57
CA ILE A 60 5.96 0.15 5.11
C ILE A 60 6.53 -1.10 5.75
N GLN A 61 6.28 -1.27 7.04
CA GLN A 61 6.82 -2.40 7.80
C GLN A 61 6.00 -3.66 7.57
N ASN A 62 6.38 -4.75 8.23
CA ASN A 62 5.76 -6.06 8.05
C ASN A 62 4.28 -6.06 8.45
N ASN A 63 3.50 -6.86 7.75
CA ASN A 63 2.09 -7.14 8.09
C ASN A 63 1.18 -5.91 8.05
N VAL A 64 1.48 -4.95 7.21
CA VAL A 64 0.65 -3.76 7.03
C VAL A 64 -0.30 -4.00 5.87
N SER A 65 -1.57 -3.61 6.05
CA SER A 65 -2.56 -3.62 4.98
C SER A 65 -2.99 -2.20 4.68
N VAL A 66 -2.96 -1.85 3.39
CA VAL A 66 -3.37 -0.53 2.92
C VAL A 66 -4.53 -0.74 1.95
N TYR A 67 -5.72 -0.39 2.39
CA TYR A 67 -6.94 -0.65 1.63
C TYR A 67 -7.17 0.40 0.54
N GLU A 68 -8.05 0.08 -0.38
CA GLU A 68 -8.42 0.98 -1.48
C GLU A 68 -8.90 2.33 -0.93
N GLY A 69 -8.50 3.42 -1.59
CA GLY A 69 -8.87 4.77 -1.18
C GLY A 69 -7.84 5.44 -0.28
N VAL A 70 -6.75 4.76 0.04
CA VAL A 70 -5.68 5.33 0.87
C VAL A 70 -4.59 5.89 -0.04
N GLU A 71 -4.12 7.08 0.32
CA GLU A 71 -2.95 7.68 -0.32
C GLU A 71 -1.91 8.01 0.74
N LEU A 72 -0.68 7.55 0.54
CA LEU A 72 0.45 7.83 1.43
C LEU A 72 1.39 8.77 0.72
N GLU A 73 1.56 9.98 1.24
CA GLU A 73 2.45 10.97 0.63
C GLU A 73 3.91 10.64 0.90
N GLU A 74 4.80 11.39 0.28
CA GLU A 74 6.24 11.16 0.36
C GLU A 74 6.73 11.10 1.80
N GLY A 75 7.64 10.14 2.08
CA GLY A 75 8.29 10.05 3.38
C GLY A 75 7.44 9.47 4.51
N VAL A 76 6.25 8.95 4.22
CA VAL A 76 5.39 8.36 5.25
C VAL A 76 6.01 7.05 5.75
N PHE A 77 5.92 6.84 7.07
CA PHE A 77 6.32 5.59 7.71
C PHE A 77 5.10 4.88 8.28
N CYS A 78 4.93 3.62 7.92
CA CYS A 78 3.87 2.78 8.47
C CYS A 78 4.48 1.72 9.37
N GLY A 79 4.16 1.76 10.67
CA GLY A 79 4.68 0.82 11.65
C GLY A 79 4.13 -0.59 11.45
N PRO A 80 4.79 -1.61 12.02
CA PRO A 80 4.41 -2.99 11.76
C PRO A 80 2.99 -3.28 12.23
N SER A 81 2.28 -4.04 11.42
CA SER A 81 0.90 -4.49 11.67
C SER A 81 -0.15 -3.39 11.74
N CYS A 82 0.18 -2.17 11.38
CA CYS A 82 -0.87 -1.15 11.26
C CYS A 82 -1.75 -1.44 10.05
N VAL A 83 -3.00 -1.00 10.10
CA VAL A 83 -3.96 -1.27 9.04
C VAL A 83 -4.74 0.00 8.73
N PHE A 84 -4.88 0.30 7.44
CA PHE A 84 -5.76 1.35 6.96
C PHE A 84 -6.99 0.67 6.36
N THR A 85 -8.15 0.89 6.94
CA THR A 85 -9.40 0.37 6.38
C THR A 85 -10.16 1.52 5.71
N ASN A 86 -11.28 1.20 5.07
CA ASN A 86 -11.97 2.19 4.24
C ASN A 86 -13.49 2.18 4.42
N ASP A 87 -14.00 1.43 5.39
CA ASP A 87 -15.44 1.33 5.63
C ASP A 87 -15.72 1.58 7.10
N LEU A 88 -16.48 2.64 7.39
CA LEU A 88 -16.78 3.02 8.77
C LEU A 88 -17.82 2.11 9.42
N THR A 89 -18.64 1.43 8.61
CA THR A 89 -19.72 0.58 9.12
C THR A 89 -19.78 -0.72 8.33
N PRO A 90 -18.74 -1.55 8.41
CA PRO A 90 -18.70 -2.76 7.59
C PRO A 90 -19.75 -3.78 8.04
N ARG A 91 -20.43 -4.36 7.06
CA ARG A 91 -21.41 -5.43 7.27
C ARG A 91 -21.28 -6.43 6.14
N ALA A 92 -21.06 -7.69 6.47
CA ALA A 92 -20.92 -8.73 5.46
C ALA A 92 -22.18 -8.87 4.61
N GLU A 93 -23.36 -8.74 5.24
CA GLU A 93 -24.63 -8.86 4.55
C GLU A 93 -24.97 -7.67 3.65
N PHE A 94 -24.33 -6.54 3.87
CA PHE A 94 -24.62 -5.30 3.15
C PHE A 94 -23.31 -4.69 2.65
N PRO A 95 -22.68 -5.30 1.65
CA PRO A 95 -21.42 -4.76 1.11
C PRO A 95 -21.66 -3.43 0.40
N LYS A 96 -20.72 -2.49 0.55
CA LYS A 96 -20.88 -1.15 -0.06
C LYS A 96 -20.30 -1.11 -1.43
N GLY A 97 -19.45 -1.61 -1.94
CA GLY A 97 -18.80 -1.32 -3.20
C GLY A 97 -17.93 -0.06 -3.10
N HIS A 98 -17.21 0.22 -4.18
CA HIS A 98 -16.14 1.24 -4.18
C HIS A 98 -16.63 2.63 -3.79
N ALA A 99 -17.81 3.02 -4.23
CA ALA A 99 -18.33 4.37 -3.99
C ALA A 99 -18.65 4.64 -2.52
N GLY A 100 -18.87 3.59 -1.74
CA GLY A 100 -19.17 3.71 -0.32
C GLY A 100 -17.95 3.74 0.59
N TYR A 101 -16.77 3.56 0.05
CA TYR A 101 -15.55 3.54 0.85
C TYR A 101 -15.06 4.96 1.13
N LYS A 102 -14.49 5.15 2.31
CA LYS A 102 -13.92 6.43 2.70
C LYS A 102 -12.46 6.50 2.31
N LYS A 103 -12.04 7.70 1.89
CA LYS A 103 -10.65 7.94 1.52
C LYS A 103 -9.85 8.36 2.73
N THR A 104 -8.55 8.03 2.73
CA THR A 104 -7.61 8.45 3.77
C THR A 104 -6.38 9.02 3.08
N LEU A 105 -6.00 10.22 3.49
CA LEU A 105 -4.75 10.84 3.03
C LEU A 105 -3.80 10.94 4.20
N VAL A 106 -2.64 10.31 4.08
CA VAL A 106 -1.57 10.41 5.08
C VAL A 106 -0.53 11.37 4.52
N LYS A 107 -0.36 12.49 5.20
CA LYS A 107 0.43 13.59 4.65
C LYS A 107 1.93 13.38 4.84
N HIS A 108 2.69 14.14 4.06
CA HIS A 108 4.14 14.06 3.96
C HIS A 108 4.82 13.91 5.32
N GLY A 109 5.68 12.92 5.43
CA GLY A 109 6.53 12.70 6.59
C GLY A 109 5.85 12.15 7.81
N ALA A 110 4.55 11.84 7.76
CA ALA A 110 3.85 11.29 8.92
C ALA A 110 4.37 9.90 9.27
N SER A 111 4.37 9.58 10.56
CA SER A 111 4.70 8.25 11.05
C SER A 111 3.48 7.67 11.76
N ILE A 112 3.10 6.48 11.34
CA ILE A 112 2.00 5.74 11.96
C ILE A 112 2.61 4.66 12.83
N GLY A 113 2.21 4.62 14.10
CA GLY A 113 2.69 3.60 15.03
C GLY A 113 2.11 2.22 14.73
N ALA A 114 2.66 1.24 15.41
CA ALA A 114 2.22 -0.14 15.29
C ALA A 114 0.81 -0.34 15.88
#